data_3110afbc32d06283b0818a7b4bfd270d
#
_entry.id   3110afbc32d06283b0818a7b4bfd270d
#
_cell.length_a   1.000
_cell.length_b   1.000
_cell.length_c   1.000
_cell.angle_alpha   90.00
_cell.angle_beta   90.00
_cell.angle_gamma   90.00
#
_symmetry.space_group_name_H-M   'P 1'
#
loop_
_entity.id
_entity.type
_entity.pdbx_description
1 polymer ?
#
loop_
_entity_poly.entity_id
_entity_poly.type
_entity_poly.pdbx_seq_one_letter_code
_entity_poly.pdbx_strand_id
1 'polypeptide(L)'
;MDEGPEILFGIYCPPHPQPLLSPDDNSGYRKLRESFELCKTRIEESDADIILVYSTTWPSIVGHQIQAHPNPTWTHVDDDFHYLGSMPYSFKIDADFAEKYMECCKDRGLHSRTVAYDGFPIDTGSIVALKLLNPENKIPACIVSSNMYANRAETIVLGKAARDAIKYQKKKAVVVVVSSLSNRMFTEHINPSEDRIHSAKDDEWNKKILEFFDAGRLEDISQLSRDIHNQIRVSKVVAY
;
A
#
# COMPACT_ATOMS: atom_id res chain seq x y z
N MET A 1 2.28 -32.11 2.23
CA MET A 1 2.66 -31.29 3.38
C MET A 1 1.64 -30.17 3.42
N ASP A 2 0.92 -30.03 4.50
CA ASP A 2 -0.09 -28.98 4.66
C ASP A 2 0.69 -27.65 4.78
N GLU A 3 0.74 -26.91 3.70
CA GLU A 3 1.34 -25.57 3.70
C GLU A 3 0.46 -24.68 4.55
N GLY A 4 0.88 -24.46 5.77
CA GLY A 4 0.12 -23.68 6.75
C GLY A 4 -0.06 -22.22 6.33
N PRO A 5 -0.81 -21.44 7.13
CA PRO A 5 -1.07 -20.02 6.88
C PRO A 5 0.24 -19.22 6.87
N GLU A 6 0.49 -18.45 5.82
CA GLU A 6 1.75 -17.73 5.64
C GLU A 6 1.62 -16.44 4.84
N ILE A 7 2.65 -15.61 4.92
CA ILE A 7 2.87 -14.49 4.01
C ILE A 7 3.76 -15.01 2.89
N LEU A 8 3.21 -15.07 1.68
CA LEU A 8 3.90 -15.63 0.51
C LEU A 8 5.01 -14.70 0.03
N PHE A 9 4.71 -13.42 -0.11
CA PHE A 9 5.67 -12.36 -0.47
C PHE A 9 5.09 -10.97 -0.22
N GLY A 10 5.96 -9.96 -0.32
CA GLY A 10 5.59 -8.55 -0.23
C GLY A 10 5.84 -7.80 -1.55
N ILE A 11 5.03 -6.80 -1.81
CA ILE A 11 5.16 -5.85 -2.92
C ILE A 11 5.19 -4.45 -2.33
N TYR A 12 6.17 -3.65 -2.73
CA TYR A 12 6.21 -2.23 -2.43
C TYR A 12 5.89 -1.47 -3.73
N CYS A 13 4.88 -0.60 -3.71
CA CYS A 13 4.44 0.11 -4.91
C CYS A 13 4.09 1.58 -4.63
N PRO A 14 4.24 2.46 -5.64
CA PRO A 14 3.92 3.86 -5.50
C PRO A 14 2.40 4.10 -5.44
N PRO A 15 1.95 5.17 -4.74
CA PRO A 15 0.54 5.48 -4.58
C PRO A 15 -0.06 6.32 -5.72
N HIS A 16 0.76 6.78 -6.65
CA HIS A 16 0.36 7.78 -7.66
C HIS A 16 -0.44 7.18 -8.82
N PRO A 17 -1.41 7.93 -9.40
CA PRO A 17 -2.32 7.42 -10.43
C PRO A 17 -1.69 7.29 -11.83
N GLN A 18 -0.53 7.89 -12.10
CA GLN A 18 0.08 7.95 -13.42
C GLN A 18 0.32 6.57 -14.07
N PRO A 19 0.83 5.54 -13.37
CA PRO A 19 0.98 4.21 -13.98
C PRO A 19 -0.34 3.58 -14.42
N LEU A 20 -1.45 4.03 -13.82
CA LEU A 20 -2.80 3.56 -14.18
C LEU A 20 -3.42 4.40 -15.29
N LEU A 21 -3.37 5.74 -15.19
CA LEU A 21 -4.16 6.65 -16.01
C LEU A 21 -3.37 7.24 -17.20
N SER A 22 -2.05 7.38 -17.07
CA SER A 22 -1.21 8.02 -18.10
C SER A 22 0.16 7.33 -18.26
N PRO A 23 0.20 6.00 -18.43
CA PRO A 23 1.47 5.27 -18.48
C PRO A 23 2.36 5.68 -19.65
N ASP A 24 1.78 6.19 -20.73
CA ASP A 24 2.50 6.54 -21.95
C ASP A 24 3.08 7.97 -21.96
N ASP A 25 2.68 8.81 -21.01
CA ASP A 25 3.13 10.19 -20.93
C ASP A 25 4.59 10.32 -20.47
N ASN A 26 5.12 9.29 -19.80
CA ASN A 26 6.47 9.26 -19.26
C ASN A 26 7.06 7.85 -19.29
N SER A 27 8.32 7.72 -19.69
CA SER A 27 8.99 6.42 -19.73
C SER A 27 9.10 5.74 -18.34
N GLY A 28 9.18 6.54 -17.27
CA GLY A 28 9.17 6.05 -15.88
C GLY A 28 7.81 5.45 -15.49
N TYR A 29 6.73 6.11 -15.88
CA TYR A 29 5.37 5.59 -15.63
C TYR A 29 5.11 4.28 -16.38
N ARG A 30 5.60 4.18 -17.63
CA ARG A 30 5.51 2.94 -18.41
C ARG A 30 6.27 1.80 -17.76
N LYS A 31 7.50 2.03 -17.30
CA LYS A 31 8.27 1.02 -16.56
C LYS A 31 7.59 0.57 -15.28
N LEU A 32 6.98 1.51 -14.54
CA LEU A 32 6.18 1.17 -13.36
C LEU A 32 4.98 0.30 -13.74
N ARG A 33 4.26 0.65 -14.81
CA ARG A 33 3.14 -0.16 -15.31
C ARG A 33 3.58 -1.57 -15.68
N GLU A 34 4.69 -1.72 -16.39
CA GLU A 34 5.28 -3.02 -16.72
C GLU A 34 5.65 -3.81 -15.46
N SER A 35 6.19 -3.14 -14.44
CA SER A 35 6.50 -3.76 -13.15
C SER A 35 5.25 -4.24 -12.41
N PHE A 36 4.16 -3.48 -12.47
CA PHE A 36 2.86 -3.92 -11.93
C PHE A 36 2.34 -5.18 -12.65
N GLU A 37 2.48 -5.27 -13.97
CA GLU A 37 2.07 -6.47 -14.74
C GLU A 37 2.88 -7.70 -14.32
N LEU A 38 4.19 -7.55 -14.08
CA LEU A 38 5.03 -8.64 -13.55
C LEU A 38 4.58 -9.09 -12.15
N CYS A 39 4.30 -8.12 -11.27
CA CYS A 39 3.78 -8.42 -9.94
C CYS A 39 2.40 -9.07 -9.97
N LYS A 40 1.52 -8.62 -10.86
CA LYS A 40 0.19 -9.21 -11.10
C LYS A 40 0.33 -10.68 -11.50
N THR A 41 1.19 -10.99 -12.49
CA THR A 41 1.46 -12.36 -12.93
C THR A 41 1.91 -13.23 -11.74
N ARG A 42 2.81 -12.71 -10.90
CA ARG A 42 3.26 -13.43 -9.70
C ARG A 42 2.14 -13.69 -8.70
N ILE A 43 1.21 -12.73 -8.53
CA ILE A 43 0.02 -12.92 -7.70
C ILE A 43 -0.88 -14.00 -8.30
N GLU A 44 -1.14 -13.96 -9.60
CA GLU A 44 -2.00 -14.90 -10.30
C GLU A 44 -1.44 -16.33 -10.27
N GLU A 45 -0.13 -16.50 -10.29
CA GLU A 45 0.56 -17.80 -10.16
C GLU A 45 0.66 -18.29 -8.72
N SER A 46 0.38 -17.41 -7.73
CA SER A 46 0.37 -17.79 -6.33
C SER A 46 -0.98 -18.38 -5.93
N ASP A 47 -1.00 -19.12 -4.84
CA ASP A 47 -2.21 -19.63 -4.21
C ASP A 47 -2.68 -18.70 -3.05
N ALA A 48 -2.54 -17.40 -3.23
CA ALA A 48 -2.93 -16.41 -2.24
C ALA A 48 -4.46 -16.38 -2.04
N ASP A 49 -4.88 -16.40 -0.78
CA ASP A 49 -6.29 -16.28 -0.38
C ASP A 49 -6.70 -14.84 -0.13
N ILE A 50 -5.75 -13.93 0.11
CA ILE A 50 -6.00 -12.55 0.44
C ILE A 50 -4.84 -11.63 0.03
N ILE A 51 -5.19 -10.40 -0.40
CA ILE A 51 -4.24 -9.30 -0.61
C ILE A 51 -4.39 -8.31 0.54
N LEU A 52 -3.35 -8.19 1.38
CA LEU A 52 -3.33 -7.28 2.51
C LEU A 52 -2.61 -5.98 2.12
N VAL A 53 -3.37 -4.89 1.99
CA VAL A 53 -2.88 -3.59 1.52
C VAL A 53 -2.68 -2.64 2.70
N TYR A 54 -1.46 -2.15 2.89
CA TYR A 54 -1.15 -1.04 3.79
C TYR A 54 -0.96 0.23 2.98
N SER A 55 -1.82 1.23 3.17
CA SER A 55 -1.76 2.45 2.37
C SER A 55 -1.35 3.66 3.19
N THR A 56 -0.29 4.32 2.74
CA THR A 56 0.14 5.60 3.31
C THR A 56 -0.69 6.78 2.80
N THR A 57 -1.47 6.59 1.75
CA THR A 57 -2.41 7.59 1.22
C THR A 57 -3.80 7.51 1.87
N TRP A 58 -4.01 6.56 2.76
CA TRP A 58 -5.13 6.56 3.71
C TRP A 58 -4.65 6.89 5.13
N PRO A 59 -4.40 8.18 5.46
CA PRO A 59 -3.95 8.57 6.79
C PRO A 59 -5.08 8.46 7.81
N SER A 60 -4.76 7.99 9.01
CA SER A 60 -5.66 7.99 10.16
C SER A 60 -5.01 8.70 11.33
N ILE A 61 -5.79 9.43 12.11
CA ILE A 61 -5.35 10.10 13.35
C ILE A 61 -5.89 9.43 14.61
N VAL A 62 -6.79 8.46 14.46
CA VAL A 62 -7.47 7.76 15.55
C VAL A 62 -7.20 6.26 15.44
N GLY A 63 -5.94 5.88 15.69
CA GLY A 63 -5.51 4.49 15.58
C GLY A 63 -5.48 3.99 14.14
N HIS A 64 -5.45 2.67 13.96
CA HIS A 64 -5.48 2.02 12.66
C HIS A 64 -6.91 1.73 12.25
N GLN A 65 -7.25 2.05 11.00
CA GLN A 65 -8.56 1.74 10.43
C GLN A 65 -8.42 0.65 9.37
N ILE A 66 -9.39 -0.24 9.34
CA ILE A 66 -9.40 -1.41 8.47
C ILE A 66 -10.71 -1.40 7.69
N GLN A 67 -10.62 -1.41 6.36
CA GLN A 67 -11.81 -1.46 5.50
C GLN A 67 -12.51 -2.81 5.66
N ALA A 68 -13.80 -2.78 6.00
CA ALA A 68 -14.64 -3.95 6.20
C ALA A 68 -15.98 -3.90 5.42
N HIS A 69 -16.19 -2.87 4.59
CA HIS A 69 -17.32 -2.91 3.65
C HIS A 69 -17.03 -3.96 2.57
N PRO A 70 -17.88 -4.98 2.38
CA PRO A 70 -17.53 -6.15 1.55
C PRO A 70 -17.36 -5.83 0.07
N ASN A 71 -18.08 -4.84 -0.46
CA ASN A 71 -18.05 -4.49 -1.89
C ASN A 71 -18.05 -2.97 -2.09
N PRO A 72 -17.00 -2.25 -1.69
CA PRO A 72 -16.93 -0.80 -1.88
C PRO A 72 -16.87 -0.49 -3.37
N THR A 73 -17.80 0.34 -3.84
CA THR A 73 -17.94 0.72 -5.25
C THR A 73 -18.14 2.22 -5.34
N TRP A 74 -17.29 2.89 -6.12
CA TRP A 74 -17.36 4.34 -6.34
C TRP A 74 -16.56 4.75 -7.58
N THR A 75 -16.60 6.04 -7.89
CA THR A 75 -15.70 6.68 -8.86
C THR A 75 -14.88 7.72 -8.14
N HIS A 76 -13.58 7.47 -8.01
CA HIS A 76 -12.64 8.36 -7.35
C HIS A 76 -11.98 9.31 -8.37
N VAL A 77 -11.76 10.54 -7.95
CA VAL A 77 -10.92 11.53 -8.65
C VAL A 77 -9.86 11.98 -7.66
N ASP A 78 -8.60 11.86 -8.03
CA ASP A 78 -7.50 12.28 -7.16
C ASP A 78 -7.44 13.81 -7.09
N ASP A 79 -7.29 14.36 -5.89
CA ASP A 79 -7.31 15.82 -5.68
C ASP A 79 -6.14 16.53 -6.35
N ASP A 80 -4.94 15.93 -6.32
CA ASP A 80 -3.72 16.50 -6.90
C ASP A 80 -3.60 16.24 -8.41
N PHE A 81 -4.16 15.12 -8.88
CA PHE A 81 -4.05 14.64 -10.27
C PHE A 81 -5.40 14.54 -10.97
N HIS A 82 -6.36 15.40 -10.59
CA HIS A 82 -7.73 15.39 -11.15
C HIS A 82 -7.77 15.55 -12.69
N TYR A 83 -6.77 16.19 -13.27
CA TYR A 83 -6.64 16.38 -14.72
C TYR A 83 -6.33 15.09 -15.48
N LEU A 84 -5.87 14.03 -14.82
CA LEU A 84 -5.66 12.72 -15.43
C LEU A 84 -6.97 11.93 -15.61
N GLY A 85 -8.05 12.36 -14.98
CA GLY A 85 -9.36 11.72 -15.09
C GLY A 85 -9.82 11.03 -13.80
N SER A 86 -10.78 10.12 -13.96
CA SER A 86 -11.42 9.42 -12.86
C SER A 86 -11.06 7.93 -12.83
N MET A 87 -11.13 7.35 -11.64
CA MET A 87 -10.85 5.94 -11.38
C MET A 87 -12.10 5.25 -10.82
N PRO A 88 -12.98 4.74 -11.68
CA PRO A 88 -14.08 3.90 -11.20
C PRO A 88 -13.52 2.63 -10.58
N TYR A 89 -14.02 2.23 -9.43
CA TYR A 89 -13.62 0.99 -8.76
C TYR A 89 -14.81 0.24 -8.19
N SER A 90 -14.63 -1.06 -8.07
CA SER A 90 -15.47 -1.98 -7.33
C SER A 90 -14.54 -3.08 -6.82
N PHE A 91 -14.39 -3.19 -5.50
CA PHE A 91 -13.47 -4.14 -4.91
C PHE A 91 -14.22 -5.19 -4.08
N LYS A 92 -13.63 -6.38 -3.99
CA LYS A 92 -14.05 -7.42 -3.07
C LYS A 92 -13.17 -7.37 -1.83
N ILE A 93 -13.77 -7.03 -0.69
CA ILE A 93 -13.08 -6.95 0.61
C ILE A 93 -13.45 -8.18 1.44
N ASP A 94 -12.45 -8.76 2.10
CA ASP A 94 -12.66 -9.81 3.09
C ASP A 94 -13.05 -9.19 4.43
N ALA A 95 -14.35 -8.95 4.61
CA ALA A 95 -14.89 -8.32 5.81
C ALA A 95 -14.62 -9.16 7.08
N ASP A 96 -14.74 -10.48 6.98
CA ASP A 96 -14.48 -11.38 8.11
C ASP A 96 -13.00 -11.34 8.54
N PHE A 97 -12.10 -11.26 7.56
CA PHE A 97 -10.69 -11.07 7.86
C PHE A 97 -10.42 -9.69 8.49
N ALA A 98 -11.05 -8.64 7.98
CA ALA A 98 -10.90 -7.28 8.52
C ALA A 98 -11.34 -7.20 9.99
N GLU A 99 -12.48 -7.79 10.33
CA GLU A 99 -12.97 -7.87 11.72
C GLU A 99 -12.00 -8.68 12.60
N LYS A 100 -11.56 -9.84 12.13
CA LYS A 100 -10.60 -10.66 12.89
C LYS A 100 -9.27 -9.95 13.08
N TYR A 101 -8.79 -9.25 12.07
CA TYR A 101 -7.56 -8.48 12.18
C TYR A 101 -7.69 -7.35 13.20
N MET A 102 -8.80 -6.63 13.20
CA MET A 102 -9.11 -5.62 14.20
C MET A 102 -9.10 -6.20 15.62
N GLU A 103 -9.71 -7.38 15.85
CA GLU A 103 -9.65 -8.08 17.13
C GLU A 103 -8.21 -8.38 17.53
N CYS A 104 -7.39 -8.97 16.65
CA CYS A 104 -5.98 -9.26 16.91
C CYS A 104 -5.16 -7.99 17.21
N CYS A 105 -5.51 -6.85 16.59
CA CYS A 105 -4.90 -5.57 16.95
C CYS A 105 -5.24 -5.16 18.39
N LYS A 106 -6.50 -5.24 18.78
CA LYS A 106 -6.96 -4.93 20.14
C LYS A 106 -6.32 -5.85 21.19
N ASP A 107 -6.23 -7.15 20.90
CA ASP A 107 -5.58 -8.13 21.80
C ASP A 107 -4.10 -7.81 22.03
N ARG A 108 -3.45 -7.13 21.09
CA ARG A 108 -2.08 -6.63 21.20
C ARG A 108 -1.97 -5.20 21.73
N GLY A 109 -3.08 -4.61 22.19
CA GLY A 109 -3.13 -3.25 22.76
C GLY A 109 -3.11 -2.13 21.74
N LEU A 110 -3.33 -2.41 20.44
CA LEU A 110 -3.46 -1.37 19.43
C LEU A 110 -4.88 -0.81 19.38
N HIS A 111 -4.97 0.50 19.23
CA HIS A 111 -6.23 1.14 18.92
C HIS A 111 -6.55 0.94 17.43
N SER A 112 -7.58 0.14 17.16
CA SER A 112 -8.00 -0.19 15.80
C SER A 112 -9.53 -0.26 15.69
N ARG A 113 -10.03 0.03 14.49
CA ARG A 113 -11.46 -0.01 14.15
C ARG A 113 -11.65 -0.47 12.73
N THR A 114 -12.75 -1.17 12.49
CA THR A 114 -13.23 -1.43 11.13
C THR A 114 -14.09 -0.26 10.62
N VAL A 115 -14.09 -0.08 9.30
CA VAL A 115 -14.91 0.88 8.57
C VAL A 115 -15.73 0.11 7.57
N ALA A 116 -17.07 0.08 7.76
CA ALA A 116 -17.96 -0.77 6.99
C ALA A 116 -19.23 -0.06 6.47
N TYR A 117 -19.21 1.26 6.36
CA TYR A 117 -20.38 2.00 5.90
C TYR A 117 -20.27 2.41 4.43
N ASP A 118 -21.43 2.46 3.77
CA ASP A 118 -21.57 2.86 2.38
C ASP A 118 -20.99 4.25 2.11
N GLY A 119 -20.34 4.42 0.97
CA GLY A 119 -19.79 5.71 0.57
C GLY A 119 -18.49 6.11 1.27
N PHE A 120 -17.90 5.24 2.11
CA PHE A 120 -16.55 5.51 2.61
C PHE A 120 -15.54 5.39 1.45
N PRO A 121 -14.79 6.46 1.14
CA PRO A 121 -13.92 6.46 -0.02
C PRO A 121 -12.70 5.55 0.18
N ILE A 122 -12.30 4.88 -0.90
CA ILE A 122 -11.00 4.22 -0.98
C ILE A 122 -9.99 5.23 -1.52
N ASP A 123 -8.81 5.27 -0.93
CA ASP A 123 -7.72 6.19 -1.30
C ASP A 123 -7.10 5.84 -2.66
N THR A 124 -6.53 6.86 -3.32
CA THR A 124 -5.88 6.73 -4.63
C THR A 124 -4.89 5.57 -4.69
N GLY A 125 -4.00 5.48 -3.70
CA GLY A 125 -2.95 4.46 -3.72
C GLY A 125 -3.49 3.04 -3.66
N SER A 126 -4.48 2.78 -2.81
CA SER A 126 -5.16 1.48 -2.73
C SER A 126 -5.90 1.16 -4.04
N ILE A 127 -6.56 2.16 -4.65
CA ILE A 127 -7.24 1.98 -5.94
C ILE A 127 -6.23 1.60 -7.03
N VAL A 128 -5.15 2.35 -7.17
CA VAL A 128 -4.09 2.09 -8.16
C VAL A 128 -3.51 0.69 -7.98
N ALA A 129 -3.12 0.35 -6.75
CA ALA A 129 -2.54 -0.95 -6.44
C ALA A 129 -3.51 -2.09 -6.81
N LEU A 130 -4.74 -2.06 -6.33
CA LEU A 130 -5.71 -3.14 -6.58
C LEU A 130 -6.14 -3.22 -8.06
N LYS A 131 -6.32 -2.09 -8.74
CA LYS A 131 -6.66 -2.09 -10.17
C LYS A 131 -5.54 -2.64 -11.05
N LEU A 132 -4.28 -2.47 -10.66
CA LEU A 132 -3.15 -2.95 -11.42
C LEU A 132 -2.74 -4.38 -11.03
N LEU A 133 -2.85 -4.76 -9.76
CA LEU A 133 -2.41 -6.05 -9.23
C LEU A 133 -3.50 -7.13 -9.24
N ASN A 134 -4.77 -6.74 -9.14
CA ASN A 134 -5.92 -7.65 -9.03
C ASN A 134 -7.15 -7.11 -9.77
N PRO A 135 -7.05 -6.77 -11.07
CA PRO A 135 -8.09 -6.07 -11.83
C PRO A 135 -9.43 -6.82 -11.89
N GLU A 136 -9.40 -8.14 -11.82
CA GLU A 136 -10.57 -9.00 -11.89
C GLU A 136 -11.18 -9.33 -10.52
N ASN A 137 -10.64 -8.77 -9.43
CA ASN A 137 -11.07 -9.06 -8.04
C ASN A 137 -11.13 -10.56 -7.70
N LYS A 138 -10.23 -11.37 -8.27
CA LYS A 138 -10.19 -12.82 -8.02
C LYS A 138 -9.88 -13.11 -6.56
N ILE A 139 -8.95 -12.36 -5.98
CA ILE A 139 -8.52 -12.50 -4.59
C ILE A 139 -9.14 -11.36 -3.79
N PRO A 140 -9.84 -11.61 -2.69
CA PRO A 140 -10.37 -10.55 -1.84
C PRO A 140 -9.23 -9.77 -1.18
N ALA A 141 -9.45 -8.48 -0.93
CA ALA A 141 -8.49 -7.61 -0.29
C ALA A 141 -8.87 -7.26 1.16
N CYS A 142 -7.89 -6.85 1.94
CA CYS A 142 -8.08 -6.13 3.19
C CYS A 142 -7.20 -4.87 3.14
N ILE A 143 -7.80 -3.69 3.27
CA ILE A 143 -7.10 -2.41 3.18
C ILE A 143 -6.97 -1.82 4.58
N VAL A 144 -5.76 -1.40 4.93
CA VAL A 144 -5.40 -0.89 6.25
C VAL A 144 -4.83 0.51 6.13
N SER A 145 -5.36 1.42 6.93
CA SER A 145 -4.89 2.80 7.00
C SER A 145 -3.53 2.90 7.68
N SER A 146 -2.87 4.02 7.46
CA SER A 146 -1.66 4.39 8.16
C SER A 146 -1.97 5.38 9.30
N ASN A 147 -1.71 4.98 10.54
CA ASN A 147 -1.84 5.89 11.68
C ASN A 147 -0.68 6.89 11.70
N MET A 148 -1.00 8.17 11.54
CA MET A 148 0.01 9.26 11.47
C MET A 148 0.84 9.43 12.75
N TYR A 149 0.35 8.92 13.88
CA TYR A 149 1.04 8.96 15.17
C TYR A 149 1.76 7.67 15.53
N ALA A 150 1.57 6.61 14.73
CA ALA A 150 2.27 5.36 14.96
C ALA A 150 3.78 5.53 14.82
N ASN A 151 4.50 4.90 15.72
CA ASN A 151 5.93 4.77 15.62
C ASN A 151 6.31 3.36 15.09
N ARG A 152 7.61 3.13 14.90
CA ARG A 152 8.13 1.84 14.44
C ARG A 152 7.65 0.66 15.31
N ALA A 153 7.64 0.83 16.64
CA ALA A 153 7.23 -0.25 17.54
C ALA A 153 5.76 -0.62 17.35
N GLU A 154 4.90 0.39 17.20
CA GLU A 154 3.47 0.20 16.93
C GLU A 154 3.24 -0.47 15.58
N THR A 155 3.97 -0.07 14.54
CA THR A 155 3.89 -0.67 13.20
C THR A 155 4.32 -2.15 13.21
N ILE A 156 5.36 -2.50 13.98
CA ILE A 156 5.76 -3.91 14.18
C ILE A 156 4.65 -4.71 14.86
N VAL A 157 3.98 -4.13 15.86
CA VAL A 157 2.86 -4.80 16.55
C VAL A 157 1.67 -4.97 15.60
N LEU A 158 1.40 -4.00 14.73
CA LEU A 158 0.38 -4.10 13.67
C LEU A 158 0.67 -5.30 12.74
N GLY A 159 1.91 -5.45 12.28
CA GLY A 159 2.32 -6.60 11.47
C GLY A 159 2.19 -7.95 12.20
N LYS A 160 2.49 -7.99 13.51
CA LYS A 160 2.27 -9.19 14.33
C LYS A 160 0.78 -9.53 14.45
N ALA A 161 -0.09 -8.55 14.62
CA ALA A 161 -1.54 -8.76 14.64
C ALA A 161 -2.06 -9.31 13.30
N ALA A 162 -1.52 -8.83 12.16
CA ALA A 162 -1.83 -9.39 10.85
C ALA A 162 -1.47 -10.88 10.75
N ARG A 163 -0.28 -11.27 11.23
CA ARG A 163 0.11 -12.69 11.26
C ARG A 163 -0.82 -13.54 12.12
N ASP A 164 -1.31 -13.01 13.24
CA ASP A 164 -2.26 -13.73 14.09
C ASP A 164 -3.59 -13.94 13.35
N ALA A 165 -4.11 -12.92 12.67
CA ALA A 165 -5.33 -13.02 11.87
C ALA A 165 -5.18 -14.02 10.70
N ILE A 166 -4.06 -13.97 9.98
CA ILE A 166 -3.70 -14.91 8.90
C ILE A 166 -3.71 -16.34 9.43
N LYS A 167 -3.05 -16.59 10.56
CA LYS A 167 -3.02 -17.90 11.20
C LYS A 167 -4.39 -18.37 11.66
N TYR A 168 -5.16 -17.48 12.28
CA TYR A 168 -6.48 -17.82 12.77
C TYR A 168 -7.41 -18.24 11.65
N GLN A 169 -7.38 -17.53 10.54
CA GLN A 169 -8.21 -17.82 9.38
C GLN A 169 -7.59 -18.80 8.38
N LYS A 170 -6.38 -19.30 8.66
CA LYS A 170 -5.64 -20.26 7.83
C LYS A 170 -5.48 -19.78 6.38
N LYS A 171 -5.15 -18.49 6.19
CA LYS A 171 -4.98 -17.88 4.87
C LYS A 171 -3.53 -17.80 4.45
N LYS A 172 -3.32 -17.78 3.14
CA LYS A 172 -2.06 -17.40 2.49
C LYS A 172 -2.21 -15.97 1.99
N ALA A 173 -1.30 -15.08 2.36
CA ALA A 173 -1.43 -13.65 2.11
C ALA A 173 -0.31 -13.10 1.24
N VAL A 174 -0.66 -12.24 0.29
CA VAL A 174 0.28 -11.30 -0.34
C VAL A 174 0.15 -9.95 0.37
N VAL A 175 1.26 -9.37 0.77
CA VAL A 175 1.29 -8.05 1.43
C VAL A 175 1.68 -6.99 0.41
N VAL A 176 0.88 -5.95 0.28
CA VAL A 176 1.12 -4.81 -0.60
C VAL A 176 1.30 -3.55 0.25
N VAL A 177 2.47 -2.94 0.19
CA VAL A 177 2.75 -1.66 0.86
C VAL A 177 2.68 -0.55 -0.20
N VAL A 178 1.68 0.30 -0.06
CA VAL A 178 1.46 1.44 -0.94
C VAL A 178 2.12 2.67 -0.30
N SER A 179 3.26 3.07 -0.82
CA SER A 179 4.01 4.22 -0.32
C SER A 179 4.97 4.73 -1.39
N SER A 180 5.54 5.91 -1.18
CA SER A 180 6.55 6.49 -2.07
C SER A 180 7.94 6.39 -1.46
N LEU A 181 8.95 6.40 -2.32
CA LEU A 181 10.34 6.65 -1.93
C LEU A 181 10.48 8.14 -1.57
N SER A 182 11.24 8.93 -2.32
CA SER A 182 11.22 10.39 -2.14
C SER A 182 9.89 10.95 -2.64
N ASN A 183 9.27 11.83 -1.85
CA ASN A 183 8.04 12.50 -2.22
C ASN A 183 8.09 13.95 -1.72
N ARG A 184 8.02 14.90 -2.64
CA ARG A 184 7.96 16.33 -2.33
C ARG A 184 6.60 16.88 -2.72
N MET A 185 6.09 17.75 -1.86
CA MET A 185 4.93 18.56 -2.21
C MET A 185 5.40 19.70 -3.13
N PHE A 186 4.81 19.80 -4.29
CA PHE A 186 5.01 20.90 -5.23
C PHE A 186 3.77 21.81 -5.22
N THR A 187 4.02 23.10 -5.37
CA THR A 187 2.95 24.11 -5.49
C THR A 187 2.62 24.42 -6.97
N GLU A 188 3.44 23.92 -7.87
CA GLU A 188 3.30 24.13 -9.30
C GLU A 188 2.90 22.82 -10.00
N HIS A 189 2.10 22.96 -11.04
CA HIS A 189 1.74 21.83 -11.88
C HIS A 189 2.97 21.34 -12.66
N ILE A 190 3.28 20.04 -12.53
CA ILE A 190 4.35 19.40 -13.29
C ILE A 190 3.72 18.68 -14.49
N ASN A 191 4.21 19.00 -15.70
CA ASN A 191 3.81 18.27 -16.88
C ASN A 191 4.27 16.81 -16.75
N PRO A 192 3.38 15.81 -16.90
CA PRO A 192 3.75 14.39 -16.78
C PRO A 192 4.95 13.98 -17.62
N SER A 193 5.10 14.52 -18.83
CA SER A 193 6.25 14.23 -19.72
C SER A 193 7.59 14.73 -19.18
N GLU A 194 7.58 15.69 -18.27
CA GLU A 194 8.76 16.32 -17.67
C GLU A 194 9.03 15.84 -16.24
N ASP A 195 8.12 15.01 -15.69
CA ASP A 195 8.24 14.50 -14.33
C ASP A 195 9.49 13.63 -14.16
N ARG A 196 10.23 13.92 -13.11
CA ARG A 196 11.50 13.27 -12.78
C ARG A 196 11.80 13.36 -11.30
N ILE A 197 12.76 12.58 -10.85
CA ILE A 197 13.29 12.69 -9.48
C ILE A 197 13.78 14.12 -9.25
N HIS A 198 13.27 14.74 -8.18
CA HIS A 198 13.44 16.18 -7.92
C HIS A 198 14.87 16.63 -7.79
N SER A 199 15.74 15.84 -7.13
CA SER A 199 17.13 16.19 -6.90
C SER A 199 18.05 14.99 -6.93
N ALA A 200 19.36 15.22 -7.15
CA ALA A 200 20.37 14.18 -7.08
C ALA A 200 20.42 13.51 -5.70
N LYS A 201 20.16 14.26 -4.63
CA LYS A 201 20.09 13.72 -3.26
C LYS A 201 18.90 12.77 -3.09
N ASP A 202 17.74 13.09 -3.64
CA ASP A 202 16.58 12.21 -3.60
C ASP A 202 16.85 10.92 -4.39
N ASP A 203 17.51 11.03 -5.55
CA ASP A 203 17.90 9.88 -6.37
C ASP A 203 18.89 8.96 -5.62
N GLU A 204 19.89 9.54 -4.96
CA GLU A 204 20.86 8.79 -4.15
C GLU A 204 20.17 7.99 -3.03
N TRP A 205 19.28 8.63 -2.27
CA TRP A 205 18.54 7.96 -1.21
C TRP A 205 17.54 6.92 -1.73
N ASN A 206 16.87 7.19 -2.83
CA ASN A 206 16.00 6.21 -3.47
C ASN A 206 16.77 4.95 -3.87
N LYS A 207 17.94 5.11 -4.50
CA LYS A 207 18.82 3.99 -4.88
C LYS A 207 19.28 3.20 -3.65
N LYS A 208 19.66 3.89 -2.59
CA LYS A 208 20.07 3.24 -1.34
C LYS A 208 18.96 2.40 -0.71
N ILE A 209 17.71 2.89 -0.72
CA ILE A 209 16.57 2.13 -0.24
C ILE A 209 16.34 0.89 -1.12
N LEU A 210 16.41 1.04 -2.44
CA LEU A 210 16.26 -0.08 -3.38
C LEU A 210 17.37 -1.13 -3.20
N GLU A 211 18.62 -0.72 -2.95
CA GLU A 211 19.71 -1.63 -2.62
C GLU A 211 19.45 -2.43 -1.34
N PHE A 212 18.82 -1.84 -0.33
CA PHE A 212 18.42 -2.57 0.86
C PHE A 212 17.30 -3.58 0.59
N PHE A 213 16.34 -3.24 -0.28
CA PHE A 213 15.31 -4.18 -0.71
C PHE A 213 15.94 -5.36 -1.46
N ASP A 214 16.81 -5.09 -2.43
CA ASP A 214 17.50 -6.13 -3.22
C ASP A 214 18.36 -7.05 -2.36
N ALA A 215 18.98 -6.51 -1.32
CA ALA A 215 19.78 -7.28 -0.36
C ALA A 215 18.94 -7.97 0.73
N GLY A 216 17.61 -7.83 0.75
CA GLY A 216 16.73 -8.36 1.79
C GLY A 216 16.90 -7.72 3.17
N ARG A 217 17.51 -6.53 3.25
CA ARG A 217 17.85 -5.81 4.48
C ARG A 217 16.71 -4.93 4.98
N LEU A 218 15.51 -5.49 5.14
CA LEU A 218 14.30 -4.76 5.54
C LEU A 218 14.41 -4.15 6.95
N GLU A 219 15.10 -4.82 7.86
CA GLU A 219 15.32 -4.30 9.21
C GLU A 219 16.17 -3.01 9.20
N ASP A 220 17.15 -2.93 8.32
CA ASP A 220 17.99 -1.72 8.17
C ASP A 220 17.16 -0.54 7.65
N ILE A 221 16.26 -0.75 6.67
CA ILE A 221 15.31 0.28 6.22
C ILE A 221 14.47 0.77 7.40
N SER A 222 13.92 -0.16 8.17
CA SER A 222 13.11 0.14 9.35
C SER A 222 13.87 0.96 10.40
N GLN A 223 15.14 0.66 10.65
CA GLN A 223 15.98 1.39 11.60
C GLN A 223 16.39 2.77 11.08
N LEU A 224 16.67 2.89 9.79
CA LEU A 224 17.05 4.14 9.14
C LEU A 224 15.87 5.04 8.77
N SER A 225 14.64 4.60 9.00
CA SER A 225 13.43 5.30 8.56
C SER A 225 13.36 6.77 8.97
N ARG A 226 13.81 7.11 10.17
CA ARG A 226 13.86 8.49 10.65
C ARG A 226 14.87 9.33 9.88
N ASP A 227 16.05 8.79 9.61
CA ASP A 227 17.11 9.48 8.88
C ASP A 227 16.71 9.66 7.41
N ILE A 228 16.14 8.63 6.80
CA ILE A 228 15.58 8.68 5.45
C ILE A 228 14.55 9.81 5.36
N HIS A 229 13.58 9.84 6.29
CA HIS A 229 12.56 10.89 6.33
C HIS A 229 13.15 12.30 6.43
N ASN A 230 14.15 12.50 7.27
CA ASN A 230 14.80 13.79 7.45
C ASN A 230 15.61 14.23 6.21
N GLN A 231 16.13 13.27 5.44
CA GLN A 231 16.97 13.55 4.28
C GLN A 231 16.18 13.83 2.99
N ILE A 232 15.10 13.11 2.74
CA ILE A 232 14.37 13.16 1.46
C ILE A 232 12.90 13.57 1.58
N ARG A 233 12.45 13.95 2.79
CA ARG A 233 11.06 14.34 3.04
C ARG A 233 10.05 13.33 2.45
N VAL A 234 10.26 12.05 2.71
CA VAL A 234 9.25 11.02 2.43
C VAL A 234 7.96 11.43 3.12
N SER A 235 6.81 11.18 2.51
CA SER A 235 5.53 11.43 3.18
C SER A 235 5.55 10.77 4.55
N LYS A 236 5.07 11.47 5.58
CA LYS A 236 5.21 11.10 7.01
C LYS A 236 4.68 9.72 7.37
N VAL A 237 4.12 9.02 6.42
CA VAL A 237 3.43 7.78 6.62
C VAL A 237 4.12 6.71 5.80
N VAL A 238 5.33 6.40 6.16
CA VAL A 238 6.01 5.24 5.61
C VAL A 238 5.75 4.08 6.55
N ALA A 239 4.94 3.12 6.12
CA ALA A 239 4.82 1.84 6.79
C ALA A 239 6.10 1.03 6.50
N TYR A 240 6.97 0.94 7.47
CA TYR A 240 8.15 0.09 7.42
C TYR A 240 7.90 -1.25 8.14
#